data_4ee5cb2454221169ef1d34c472206565
#
_entry.id   4ee5cb2454221169ef1d34c472206565
#
_cell.length_a   1.000
_cell.length_b   1.000
_cell.length_c   1.000
_cell.angle_alpha   90.00
_cell.angle_beta   90.00
_cell.angle_gamma   90.00
#
_symmetry.space_group_name_H-M   'P 1'
#
loop_
_entity.id
_entity.type
_entity.pdbx_description
1 polymer ?
#
loop_
_entity_poly.entity_id
_entity_poly.type
_entity_poly.pdbx_seq_one_letter_code
_entity_poly.pdbx_strand_id
1 'polypeptide(L)'
;EPLPSPVELCEEIPRSSEQNSVVRKSRETLHSLIQGKDKRLLAVVGPCSIHELTGCREYAERFAKLADELKDRLELVMRVYFEKPRTTVGWKGLIMDPKLNGTCDIPEGLRIARKFLGEVLDMGIPTATELLDPITPQYIADSLCWSAIGARTSESQTHRQMASGLSMPVGFKNATAGDLKAAVNGIIAATMSQTFLGITEDGRASAVTTEGNPDCQLILRGGTNGPNYEMKYVRA
;
A
#
# COMPACT_ATOMS: atom_id res chain seq x y z
N GLU A 1 8.08 -20.35 13.97
CA GLU A 1 6.65 -20.48 14.29
C GLU A 1 5.84 -20.28 13.00
N PRO A 2 4.88 -21.17 12.65
CA PRO A 2 4.00 -20.97 11.50
C PRO A 2 3.11 -19.76 11.71
N LEU A 3 2.89 -18.97 10.63
CA LEU A 3 1.87 -17.92 10.62
C LEU A 3 0.50 -18.55 10.33
N PRO A 4 -0.61 -17.92 10.77
CA PRO A 4 -1.92 -18.27 10.21
C PRO A 4 -1.88 -18.10 8.70
N SER A 5 -2.60 -18.93 7.96
CA SER A 5 -2.73 -18.71 6.52
C SER A 5 -3.52 -17.42 6.24
N PRO A 6 -3.37 -16.80 5.05
CA PRO A 6 -4.18 -15.65 4.68
C PRO A 6 -5.69 -15.86 4.83
N VAL A 7 -6.21 -17.01 4.40
CA VAL A 7 -7.64 -17.31 4.51
C VAL A 7 -8.09 -17.41 5.97
N GLU A 8 -7.33 -18.09 6.84
CA GLU A 8 -7.63 -18.17 8.27
C GLU A 8 -7.70 -16.79 8.93
N LEU A 9 -6.77 -15.89 8.61
CA LEU A 9 -6.80 -14.52 9.15
C LEU A 9 -7.97 -13.71 8.59
N CYS A 10 -8.32 -13.89 7.32
CA CYS A 10 -9.47 -13.23 6.71
C CYS A 10 -10.80 -13.74 7.32
N GLU A 11 -10.90 -15.01 7.67
CA GLU A 11 -12.06 -15.58 8.37
C GLU A 11 -12.13 -15.14 9.83
N GLU A 12 -10.99 -15.03 10.52
CA GLU A 12 -10.90 -14.52 11.90
C GLU A 12 -11.31 -13.04 11.99
N ILE A 13 -10.92 -12.22 10.99
CA ILE A 13 -11.18 -10.79 10.95
C ILE A 13 -11.75 -10.43 9.57
N PRO A 14 -13.03 -10.79 9.31
CA PRO A 14 -13.66 -10.55 8.02
C PRO A 14 -13.97 -9.07 7.84
N ARG A 15 -14.00 -8.62 6.58
CA ARG A 15 -14.53 -7.28 6.24
C ARG A 15 -16.05 -7.32 6.21
N SER A 16 -16.67 -6.23 6.70
CA SER A 16 -18.10 -6.03 6.55
C SER A 16 -18.49 -5.68 5.10
N SER A 17 -19.79 -5.73 4.78
CA SER A 17 -20.32 -5.28 3.50
C SER A 17 -20.05 -3.80 3.24
N GLU A 18 -20.12 -2.98 4.29
CA GLU A 18 -19.84 -1.55 4.27
C GLU A 18 -18.36 -1.28 3.94
N GLN A 19 -17.43 -1.97 4.63
CA GLN A 19 -15.99 -1.88 4.37
C GLN A 19 -15.65 -2.33 2.93
N ASN A 20 -16.28 -3.41 2.45
CA ASN A 20 -16.16 -3.86 1.06
C ASN A 20 -16.62 -2.78 0.06
N SER A 21 -17.73 -2.10 0.37
CA SER A 21 -18.25 -1.01 -0.45
C SER A 21 -17.30 0.18 -0.51
N VAL A 22 -16.69 0.56 0.64
CA VAL A 22 -15.68 1.63 0.71
C VAL A 22 -14.48 1.29 -0.17
N VAL A 23 -13.89 0.09 -0.02
CA VAL A 23 -12.74 -0.32 -0.81
C VAL A 23 -13.04 -0.30 -2.31
N ARG A 24 -14.14 -0.91 -2.73
CA ARG A 24 -14.53 -0.99 -4.14
C ARG A 24 -14.72 0.40 -4.75
N LYS A 25 -15.55 1.25 -4.12
CA LYS A 25 -15.81 2.63 -4.60
C LYS A 25 -14.53 3.45 -4.65
N SER A 26 -13.67 3.33 -3.64
CA SER A 26 -12.41 4.05 -3.60
C SER A 26 -11.48 3.63 -4.73
N ARG A 27 -11.34 2.33 -5.02
CA ARG A 27 -10.53 1.85 -6.15
C ARG A 27 -11.07 2.35 -7.49
N GLU A 28 -12.39 2.35 -7.70
CA GLU A 28 -13.05 2.90 -8.89
C GLU A 28 -12.78 4.41 -9.03
N THR A 29 -12.86 5.16 -7.92
CA THR A 29 -12.53 6.60 -7.89
C THR A 29 -11.06 6.85 -8.23
N LEU A 30 -10.16 6.11 -7.60
CA LEU A 30 -8.72 6.24 -7.84
C LEU A 30 -8.34 5.88 -9.28
N HIS A 31 -8.93 4.84 -9.85
CA HIS A 31 -8.80 4.52 -11.26
C HIS A 31 -9.24 5.72 -12.14
N SER A 32 -10.40 6.31 -11.84
CA SER A 32 -10.91 7.45 -12.59
C SER A 32 -10.01 8.69 -12.50
N LEU A 33 -9.41 8.94 -11.34
CA LEU A 33 -8.43 10.00 -11.12
C LEU A 33 -7.16 9.79 -11.95
N ILE A 34 -6.60 8.58 -11.92
CA ILE A 34 -5.37 8.23 -12.66
C ILE A 34 -5.62 8.36 -14.16
N GLN A 35 -6.80 7.96 -14.64
CA GLN A 35 -7.21 8.10 -16.03
C GLN A 35 -7.62 9.53 -16.44
N GLY A 36 -7.57 10.48 -15.50
CA GLY A 36 -7.93 11.87 -15.75
C GLY A 36 -9.42 12.11 -16.02
N LYS A 37 -10.28 11.15 -15.71
CA LYS A 37 -11.76 11.27 -15.82
C LYS A 37 -12.35 12.05 -14.65
N ASP A 38 -11.86 11.84 -13.45
CA ASP A 38 -12.11 12.69 -12.28
C ASP A 38 -11.05 13.80 -12.23
N LYS A 39 -11.46 15.03 -11.97
CA LYS A 39 -10.58 16.22 -11.98
C LYS A 39 -10.09 16.64 -10.60
N ARG A 40 -10.53 15.97 -9.56
CA ARG A 40 -10.01 16.18 -8.20
C ARG A 40 -8.52 15.81 -8.14
N LEU A 41 -7.83 16.29 -7.13
CA LEU A 41 -6.46 15.86 -6.84
C LEU A 41 -6.47 14.72 -5.82
N LEU A 42 -5.68 13.69 -6.10
CA LEU A 42 -5.41 12.62 -5.13
C LEU A 42 -4.38 13.10 -4.11
N ALA A 43 -4.69 12.98 -2.83
CA ALA A 43 -3.75 13.24 -1.74
C ALA A 43 -3.67 12.04 -0.78
N VAL A 44 -2.53 11.35 -0.78
CA VAL A 44 -2.23 10.24 0.13
C VAL A 44 -1.43 10.77 1.32
N VAL A 45 -2.09 11.00 2.44
CA VAL A 45 -1.50 11.64 3.62
C VAL A 45 -1.78 10.86 4.90
N GLY A 46 -0.88 10.99 5.89
CA GLY A 46 -1.03 10.28 7.15
C GLY A 46 0.26 10.19 7.95
N PRO A 47 0.24 9.48 9.09
CA PRO A 47 1.41 9.26 9.91
C PRO A 47 2.55 8.60 9.13
N CYS A 48 3.79 8.80 9.58
CA CYS A 48 4.95 8.12 8.99
C CYS A 48 4.81 6.59 9.09
N SER A 49 4.27 6.10 10.20
CA SER A 49 3.91 4.70 10.43
C SER A 49 2.78 4.60 11.45
N ILE A 50 2.00 3.54 11.36
CA ILE A 50 1.09 3.13 12.42
C ILE A 50 1.92 2.40 13.47
N HIS A 51 2.05 2.94 14.68
CA HIS A 51 2.86 2.35 15.77
C HIS A 51 2.22 2.52 17.14
N GLU A 52 1.37 3.55 17.31
CA GLU A 52 0.56 3.78 18.50
C GLU A 52 -0.89 3.96 18.03
N LEU A 53 -1.74 3.00 18.41
CA LEU A 53 -3.07 2.90 17.83
C LEU A 53 -4.03 3.99 18.30
N THR A 54 -3.90 4.47 19.56
CA THR A 54 -4.82 5.48 20.10
C THR A 54 -4.68 6.80 19.34
N GLY A 55 -3.47 7.31 19.21
CA GLY A 55 -3.22 8.53 18.43
C GLY A 55 -3.50 8.36 16.94
N CYS A 56 -3.28 7.14 16.40
CA CYS A 56 -3.63 6.87 15.00
C CYS A 56 -5.15 6.85 14.76
N ARG A 57 -5.97 6.39 15.72
CA ARG A 57 -7.43 6.48 15.67
C ARG A 57 -7.89 7.93 15.74
N GLU A 58 -7.37 8.71 16.70
CA GLU A 58 -7.66 10.14 16.79
C GLU A 58 -7.30 10.88 15.49
N TYR A 59 -6.16 10.54 14.89
CA TYR A 59 -5.79 11.06 13.57
C TYR A 59 -6.83 10.70 12.52
N ALA A 60 -7.27 9.44 12.45
CA ALA A 60 -8.27 8.98 11.48
C ALA A 60 -9.61 9.72 11.64
N GLU A 61 -10.08 9.93 12.88
CA GLU A 61 -11.32 10.69 13.16
C GLU A 61 -11.24 12.14 12.66
N ARG A 62 -10.10 12.80 12.86
CA ARG A 62 -9.86 14.16 12.36
C ARG A 62 -9.76 14.17 10.84
N PHE A 63 -9.11 13.14 10.29
CA PHE A 63 -8.94 12.96 8.84
C PHE A 63 -10.28 12.75 8.15
N ALA A 64 -11.20 11.96 8.71
CA ALA A 64 -12.54 11.73 8.17
C ALA A 64 -13.33 13.04 8.00
N LYS A 65 -13.28 13.92 9.00
CA LYS A 65 -13.93 15.25 8.95
C LYS A 65 -13.34 16.11 7.83
N LEU A 66 -12.01 16.16 7.75
CA LEU A 66 -11.32 16.91 6.71
C LEU A 66 -11.61 16.36 5.31
N ALA A 67 -11.67 15.03 5.18
CA ALA A 67 -12.00 14.36 3.92
C ALA A 67 -13.41 14.74 3.43
N ASP A 68 -14.39 14.80 4.32
CA ASP A 68 -15.75 15.23 3.97
C ASP A 68 -15.81 16.72 3.58
N GLU A 69 -15.06 17.60 4.25
CA GLU A 69 -14.97 19.02 3.93
C GLU A 69 -14.34 19.30 2.56
N LEU A 70 -13.41 18.44 2.12
CA LEU A 70 -12.61 18.67 0.90
C LEU A 70 -13.02 17.78 -0.28
N LYS A 71 -14.01 16.91 -0.13
CA LYS A 71 -14.40 15.87 -1.10
C LYS A 71 -14.69 16.36 -2.52
N ASP A 72 -15.07 17.63 -2.68
CA ASP A 72 -15.35 18.24 -3.98
C ASP A 72 -14.07 18.59 -4.76
N ARG A 73 -12.92 18.68 -4.10
CA ARG A 73 -11.64 19.14 -4.68
C ARG A 73 -10.54 18.08 -4.57
N LEU A 74 -10.54 17.33 -3.48
CA LEU A 74 -9.52 16.34 -3.16
C LEU A 74 -10.17 14.99 -2.92
N GLU A 75 -9.51 13.95 -3.41
CA GLU A 75 -9.70 12.59 -2.94
C GLU A 75 -8.63 12.31 -1.90
N LEU A 76 -9.03 12.27 -0.63
CA LEU A 76 -8.12 12.03 0.48
C LEU A 76 -8.05 10.54 0.79
N VAL A 77 -6.85 9.98 0.79
CA VAL A 77 -6.58 8.58 1.14
C VAL A 77 -5.65 8.56 2.35
N MET A 78 -6.04 7.86 3.41
CA MET A 78 -5.21 7.80 4.62
C MET A 78 -4.04 6.84 4.44
N ARG A 79 -2.87 7.32 4.72
CA ARG A 79 -1.65 6.56 4.78
C ARG A 79 -1.60 5.71 6.05
N VAL A 80 -1.63 4.37 5.91
CA VAL A 80 -1.59 3.39 6.99
C VAL A 80 -0.40 2.45 6.83
N TYR A 81 0.80 2.96 7.05
CA TYR A 81 2.05 2.23 6.82
C TYR A 81 2.41 1.37 8.03
N PHE A 82 2.37 0.06 7.85
CA PHE A 82 2.67 -0.95 8.87
C PHE A 82 4.09 -1.51 8.78
N GLU A 83 4.73 -1.38 7.62
CA GLU A 83 6.08 -1.88 7.35
C GLU A 83 7.05 -0.72 7.16
N LYS A 84 8.28 -0.89 7.64
CA LYS A 84 9.32 0.15 7.56
C LYS A 84 10.60 -0.41 6.96
N PRO A 85 10.98 0.02 5.73
CA PRO A 85 12.26 -0.34 5.16
C PRO A 85 13.39 0.29 5.98
N ARG A 86 14.38 -0.50 6.35
CA ARG A 86 15.57 -0.04 7.08
C ARG A 86 16.83 -0.26 6.27
N THR A 87 17.71 0.72 6.28
CA THR A 87 18.99 0.62 5.58
C THR A 87 19.95 -0.33 6.32
N THR A 88 19.90 -0.31 7.65
CA THR A 88 20.72 -1.14 8.50
C THR A 88 19.88 -1.90 9.52
N VAL A 89 19.72 -1.35 10.71
CA VAL A 89 18.95 -1.90 11.82
C VAL A 89 17.85 -0.96 12.25
N GLY A 90 16.88 -1.44 13.01
CA GLY A 90 15.81 -0.66 13.59
C GLY A 90 14.46 -1.38 13.49
N TRP A 91 13.46 -0.81 14.12
CA TRP A 91 12.09 -1.32 14.11
C TRP A 91 11.55 -1.42 12.68
N LYS A 92 11.07 -2.61 12.30
CA LYS A 92 10.64 -2.94 10.94
C LYS A 92 9.16 -2.67 10.67
N GLY A 93 8.46 -2.10 11.62
CA GLY A 93 7.03 -1.79 11.50
C GLY A 93 6.15 -2.63 12.41
N LEU A 94 4.88 -2.23 12.50
CA LEU A 94 3.90 -2.81 13.43
C LEU A 94 3.62 -4.29 13.14
N ILE A 95 3.60 -4.71 11.88
CA ILE A 95 3.39 -6.12 11.53
C ILE A 95 4.53 -6.97 12.08
N MET A 96 5.78 -6.50 11.97
CA MET A 96 6.95 -7.29 12.38
C MET A 96 7.22 -7.27 13.88
N ASP A 97 6.90 -6.17 14.56
CA ASP A 97 7.12 -6.00 16.01
C ASP A 97 6.08 -5.04 16.59
N PRO A 98 4.85 -5.54 16.85
CA PRO A 98 3.73 -4.69 17.26
C PRO A 98 3.91 -4.04 18.63
N LYS A 99 4.72 -4.66 19.51
CA LYS A 99 4.97 -4.18 20.88
C LYS A 99 6.19 -3.27 21.01
N LEU A 100 6.94 -3.05 19.92
CA LEU A 100 8.19 -2.27 19.89
C LEU A 100 9.23 -2.74 20.93
N ASN A 101 9.25 -4.02 21.26
CA ASN A 101 10.11 -4.60 22.30
C ASN A 101 11.03 -5.71 21.77
N GLY A 102 11.05 -5.93 20.45
CA GLY A 102 11.89 -6.93 19.81
C GLY A 102 11.40 -8.38 19.92
N THR A 103 10.17 -8.60 20.43
CA THR A 103 9.59 -9.96 20.49
C THR A 103 9.19 -10.50 19.13
N CYS A 104 9.00 -9.62 18.15
CA CYS A 104 8.65 -9.95 16.77
C CYS A 104 7.42 -10.87 16.65
N ASP A 105 6.36 -10.55 17.38
CA ASP A 105 5.09 -11.26 17.37
C ASP A 105 4.30 -10.94 16.08
N ILE A 106 4.77 -11.52 14.96
CA ILE A 106 4.21 -11.25 13.62
C ILE A 106 2.73 -11.66 13.51
N PRO A 107 2.29 -12.82 14.04
CA PRO A 107 0.88 -13.17 14.00
C PRO A 107 -0.02 -12.11 14.62
N GLU A 108 0.37 -11.57 15.79
CA GLU A 108 -0.37 -10.49 16.45
C GLU A 108 -0.27 -9.18 15.65
N GLY A 109 0.90 -8.88 15.07
CA GLY A 109 1.08 -7.71 14.20
C GLY A 109 0.15 -7.71 13.00
N LEU A 110 -0.05 -8.86 12.35
CA LEU A 110 -0.98 -9.03 11.24
C LEU A 110 -2.45 -8.82 11.68
N ARG A 111 -2.83 -9.37 12.84
CA ARG A 111 -4.18 -9.17 13.41
C ARG A 111 -4.45 -7.71 13.71
N ILE A 112 -3.51 -7.03 14.35
CA ILE A 112 -3.63 -5.61 14.68
C ILE A 112 -3.73 -4.76 13.40
N ALA A 113 -2.89 -5.02 12.41
CA ALA A 113 -2.91 -4.28 11.15
C ALA A 113 -4.26 -4.44 10.43
N ARG A 114 -4.79 -5.67 10.35
CA ARG A 114 -6.07 -5.94 9.70
C ARG A 114 -7.25 -5.31 10.44
N LYS A 115 -7.28 -5.39 11.80
CA LYS A 115 -8.30 -4.71 12.62
C LYS A 115 -8.28 -3.20 12.42
N PHE A 116 -7.10 -2.60 12.46
CA PHE A 116 -6.95 -1.15 12.28
C PHE A 116 -7.38 -0.68 10.89
N LEU A 117 -7.09 -1.46 9.85
CA LEU A 117 -7.61 -1.19 8.50
C LEU A 117 -9.14 -1.19 8.48
N GLY A 118 -9.78 -2.18 9.12
CA GLY A 118 -11.23 -2.24 9.28
C GLY A 118 -11.78 -1.00 9.98
N GLU A 119 -11.18 -0.58 11.10
CA GLU A 119 -11.59 0.62 11.85
C GLU A 119 -11.52 1.90 10.99
N VAL A 120 -10.48 2.04 10.15
CA VAL A 120 -10.35 3.18 9.23
C VAL A 120 -11.41 3.14 8.12
N LEU A 121 -11.67 1.95 7.57
CA LEU A 121 -12.71 1.75 6.55
C LEU A 121 -14.13 1.98 7.12
N ASP A 122 -14.39 1.66 8.40
CA ASP A 122 -15.67 1.95 9.08
C ASP A 122 -15.96 3.45 9.17
N MET A 123 -14.91 4.29 9.19
CA MET A 123 -15.03 5.74 9.10
C MET A 123 -15.25 6.25 7.66
N GLY A 124 -15.35 5.36 6.68
CA GLY A 124 -15.50 5.69 5.26
C GLY A 124 -14.21 6.20 4.60
N ILE A 125 -13.05 6.00 5.22
CA ILE A 125 -11.76 6.53 4.76
C ILE A 125 -11.05 5.49 3.88
N PRO A 126 -10.68 5.85 2.63
CA PRO A 126 -9.80 5.02 1.81
C PRO A 126 -8.42 4.86 2.43
N THR A 127 -7.85 3.66 2.32
CA THR A 127 -6.57 3.28 2.93
C THR A 127 -5.46 3.13 1.91
N ALA A 128 -4.24 3.53 2.29
CA ALA A 128 -3.03 3.36 1.48
C ALA A 128 -1.84 2.87 2.30
N THR A 129 -1.05 1.96 1.76
CA THR A 129 0.18 1.49 2.42
C THR A 129 1.36 1.40 1.46
N GLU A 130 2.57 1.23 1.99
CA GLU A 130 3.74 0.79 1.23
C GLU A 130 3.93 -0.70 1.49
N LEU A 131 3.99 -1.49 0.43
CA LEU A 131 4.21 -2.92 0.50
C LEU A 131 5.71 -3.20 0.41
N LEU A 132 6.26 -3.76 1.46
CA LEU A 132 7.68 -4.08 1.56
C LEU A 132 7.92 -5.58 1.45
N ASP A 133 7.21 -6.38 2.22
CA ASP A 133 7.27 -7.83 2.16
C ASP A 133 6.29 -8.36 1.10
N PRO A 134 6.72 -9.27 0.20
CA PRO A 134 5.86 -9.78 -0.87
C PRO A 134 4.73 -10.71 -0.38
N ILE A 135 4.78 -11.19 0.87
CA ILE A 135 3.75 -12.05 1.46
C ILE A 135 2.67 -11.22 2.15
N THR A 136 3.02 -10.09 2.75
CA THR A 136 2.09 -9.19 3.49
C THR A 136 0.80 -8.86 2.70
N PRO A 137 0.83 -8.61 1.37
CA PRO A 137 -0.39 -8.33 0.62
C PRO A 137 -1.47 -9.42 0.75
N GLN A 138 -1.11 -10.68 0.86
CA GLN A 138 -2.07 -11.77 0.98
C GLN A 138 -2.96 -11.63 2.23
N TYR A 139 -2.48 -10.96 3.27
CA TYR A 139 -3.18 -10.74 4.52
C TYR A 139 -4.00 -9.45 4.59
N ILE A 140 -3.64 -8.42 3.81
CA ILE A 140 -4.21 -7.07 3.98
C ILE A 140 -4.65 -6.39 2.68
N ALA A 141 -4.26 -6.89 1.50
CA ALA A 141 -4.53 -6.20 0.23
C ALA A 141 -6.02 -6.01 -0.05
N ASP A 142 -6.86 -6.90 0.45
CA ASP A 142 -8.32 -6.79 0.34
C ASP A 142 -8.89 -5.54 1.03
N SER A 143 -8.19 -5.00 2.02
CA SER A 143 -8.56 -3.79 2.78
C SER A 143 -7.80 -2.54 2.36
N LEU A 144 -7.06 -2.58 1.25
CA LEU A 144 -6.28 -1.46 0.72
C LEU A 144 -6.92 -0.88 -0.53
N CYS A 145 -6.92 0.46 -0.63
CA CYS A 145 -7.43 1.18 -1.80
C CYS A 145 -6.31 1.63 -2.74
N TRP A 146 -5.11 1.84 -2.22
CA TRP A 146 -3.91 2.24 -2.94
C TRP A 146 -2.66 1.67 -2.29
N SER A 147 -1.60 1.46 -3.04
CA SER A 147 -0.32 1.02 -2.47
C SER A 147 0.89 1.65 -3.16
N ALA A 148 2.04 1.59 -2.51
CA ALA A 148 3.31 2.06 -3.05
C ALA A 148 4.37 0.95 -3.02
N ILE A 149 5.26 0.99 -4.02
CA ILE A 149 6.54 0.28 -4.02
C ILE A 149 7.64 1.27 -3.65
N GLY A 150 8.46 0.91 -2.69
CA GLY A 150 9.52 1.75 -2.16
C GLY A 150 10.67 1.97 -3.14
N ALA A 151 11.43 3.06 -2.95
CA ALA A 151 12.57 3.39 -3.80
C ALA A 151 13.67 2.32 -3.85
N ARG A 152 13.84 1.55 -2.75
CA ARG A 152 14.83 0.46 -2.68
C ARG A 152 14.36 -0.82 -3.35
N THR A 153 13.06 -0.95 -3.60
CA THR A 153 12.41 -2.15 -4.14
C THR A 153 11.84 -1.96 -5.54
N SER A 154 11.87 -0.75 -6.10
CA SER A 154 11.41 -0.49 -7.48
C SER A 154 12.21 -1.25 -8.55
N GLU A 155 13.44 -1.65 -8.26
CA GLU A 155 14.26 -2.50 -9.13
C GLU A 155 14.02 -4.00 -8.91
N SER A 156 13.39 -4.37 -7.79
CA SER A 156 13.14 -5.77 -7.43
C SER A 156 12.13 -6.42 -8.36
N GLN A 157 12.53 -7.52 -9.00
CA GLN A 157 11.63 -8.31 -9.85
C GLN A 157 10.42 -8.83 -9.04
N THR A 158 10.64 -9.31 -7.82
CA THR A 158 9.58 -9.83 -6.95
C THR A 158 8.52 -8.77 -6.67
N HIS A 159 8.92 -7.51 -6.40
CA HIS A 159 7.97 -6.42 -6.15
C HIS A 159 7.22 -5.99 -7.41
N ARG A 160 7.85 -6.04 -8.58
CA ARG A 160 7.18 -5.79 -9.87
C ARG A 160 6.15 -6.86 -10.19
N GLN A 161 6.49 -8.13 -9.94
CA GLN A 161 5.58 -9.27 -10.07
C GLN A 161 4.41 -9.17 -9.09
N MET A 162 4.67 -8.88 -7.82
CA MET A 162 3.64 -8.64 -6.82
C MET A 162 2.68 -7.52 -7.26
N ALA A 163 3.21 -6.38 -7.72
CA ALA A 163 2.41 -5.25 -8.16
C ALA A 163 1.49 -5.58 -9.34
N SER A 164 1.91 -6.50 -10.23
CA SER A 164 1.10 -6.95 -11.38
C SER A 164 -0.17 -7.70 -10.97
N GLY A 165 -0.21 -8.25 -9.75
CA GLY A 165 -1.35 -9.00 -9.24
C GLY A 165 -2.25 -8.22 -8.29
N LEU A 166 -1.90 -6.97 -7.96
CA LEU A 166 -2.72 -6.15 -7.06
C LEU A 166 -3.90 -5.53 -7.79
N SER A 167 -5.07 -5.58 -7.15
CA SER A 167 -6.33 -5.03 -7.69
C SER A 167 -6.60 -3.58 -7.29
N MET A 168 -5.55 -2.86 -6.83
CA MET A 168 -5.58 -1.44 -6.51
C MET A 168 -4.49 -0.70 -7.28
N PRO A 169 -4.59 0.63 -7.46
CA PRO A 169 -3.50 1.43 -8.02
C PRO A 169 -2.21 1.32 -7.22
N VAL A 170 -1.07 1.27 -7.92
CA VAL A 170 0.27 1.09 -7.34
C VAL A 170 1.21 2.20 -7.80
N GLY A 171 1.73 2.97 -6.83
CA GLY A 171 2.74 3.99 -7.08
C GLY A 171 4.16 3.45 -6.93
N PHE A 172 4.98 3.54 -7.97
CA PHE A 172 6.40 3.20 -7.94
C PHE A 172 7.25 4.43 -7.62
N LYS A 173 7.97 4.42 -6.50
CA LYS A 173 8.92 5.49 -6.17
C LYS A 173 10.16 5.37 -7.04
N ASN A 174 10.66 6.49 -7.54
CA ASN A 174 11.95 6.52 -8.23
C ASN A 174 13.08 6.05 -7.29
N ALA A 175 14.22 5.67 -7.88
CA ALA A 175 15.39 5.20 -7.15
C ALA A 175 15.87 6.23 -6.10
N THR A 176 16.62 5.77 -5.09
CA THR A 176 17.11 6.64 -4.00
C THR A 176 18.03 7.75 -4.47
N ALA A 177 18.75 7.54 -5.58
CA ALA A 177 19.58 8.55 -6.22
C ALA A 177 18.80 9.64 -6.98
N GLY A 178 17.51 9.38 -7.29
CA GLY A 178 16.65 10.30 -8.04
C GLY A 178 16.34 9.85 -9.47
N ASP A 179 16.96 8.78 -9.95
CA ASP A 179 16.74 8.20 -11.28
C ASP A 179 15.31 7.66 -11.42
N LEU A 180 14.64 8.00 -12.52
CA LEU A 180 13.26 7.59 -12.80
C LEU A 180 13.17 6.23 -13.50
N LYS A 181 14.23 5.80 -14.21
CA LYS A 181 14.23 4.62 -15.07
C LYS A 181 13.81 3.35 -14.35
N ALA A 182 14.28 3.16 -13.11
CA ALA A 182 13.92 1.98 -12.32
C ALA A 182 12.40 1.90 -12.06
N ALA A 183 11.78 3.02 -11.72
CA ALA A 183 10.33 3.08 -11.46
C ALA A 183 9.52 2.95 -12.76
N VAL A 184 9.94 3.59 -13.84
CA VAL A 184 9.29 3.47 -15.16
C VAL A 184 9.34 2.02 -15.64
N ASN A 185 10.51 1.36 -15.58
CA ASN A 185 10.63 -0.05 -15.91
C ASN A 185 9.78 -0.94 -15.00
N GLY A 186 9.66 -0.59 -13.70
CA GLY A 186 8.80 -1.28 -12.76
C GLY A 186 7.32 -1.18 -13.13
N ILE A 187 6.86 0.01 -13.53
CA ILE A 187 5.50 0.24 -14.03
C ILE A 187 5.24 -0.61 -15.27
N ILE A 188 6.12 -0.53 -16.29
CA ILE A 188 5.98 -1.31 -17.52
C ILE A 188 5.88 -2.81 -17.21
N ALA A 189 6.77 -3.33 -16.35
CA ALA A 189 6.75 -4.73 -15.96
C ALA A 189 5.47 -5.12 -15.21
N ALA A 190 4.97 -4.26 -14.31
CA ALA A 190 3.78 -4.52 -13.52
C ALA A 190 2.47 -4.41 -14.33
N THR A 191 2.47 -3.69 -15.46
CA THR A 191 1.30 -3.64 -16.36
C THR A 191 1.14 -4.89 -17.23
N MET A 192 2.17 -5.74 -17.28
CA MET A 192 2.14 -6.97 -18.06
C MET A 192 1.76 -8.19 -17.22
N SER A 193 1.19 -9.19 -17.86
CA SER A 193 0.99 -10.51 -17.25
C SER A 193 2.32 -11.10 -16.77
N GLN A 194 2.32 -11.67 -15.56
CA GLN A 194 3.49 -12.27 -14.91
C GLN A 194 3.15 -13.66 -14.39
N THR A 195 4.14 -14.57 -14.42
CA THR A 195 4.05 -15.87 -13.73
C THR A 195 5.28 -16.01 -12.82
N PHE A 196 5.06 -16.27 -11.55
CA PHE A 196 6.11 -16.29 -10.54
C PHE A 196 5.77 -17.21 -9.36
N LEU A 197 6.76 -17.44 -8.49
CA LEU A 197 6.57 -18.16 -7.24
C LEU A 197 5.92 -17.25 -6.21
N GLY A 198 4.74 -17.62 -5.76
CA GLY A 198 3.98 -16.91 -4.72
C GLY A 198 3.40 -17.89 -3.71
N ILE A 199 2.46 -17.43 -2.93
CA ILE A 199 1.67 -18.24 -1.99
C ILE A 199 0.19 -18.15 -2.34
N THR A 200 -0.53 -19.26 -2.12
CA THR A 200 -1.99 -19.32 -2.18
C THR A 200 -2.63 -18.69 -0.93
N GLU A 201 -3.95 -18.54 -0.93
CA GLU A 201 -4.71 -18.12 0.24
C GLU A 201 -4.57 -19.10 1.41
N ASP A 202 -4.29 -20.38 1.15
CA ASP A 202 -3.97 -21.40 2.16
C ASP A 202 -2.52 -21.32 2.67
N GLY A 203 -1.73 -20.33 2.22
CA GLY A 203 -0.33 -20.15 2.63
C GLY A 203 0.66 -21.12 1.99
N ARG A 204 0.28 -21.84 0.92
CA ARG A 204 1.14 -22.81 0.23
C ARG A 204 1.89 -22.15 -0.92
N ALA A 205 3.18 -22.49 -1.05
CA ALA A 205 3.97 -22.08 -2.22
C ALA A 205 3.32 -22.59 -3.52
N SER A 206 3.16 -21.71 -4.50
CA SER A 206 2.49 -22.01 -5.77
C SER A 206 3.05 -21.17 -6.91
N ALA A 207 2.86 -21.63 -8.15
CA ALA A 207 3.00 -20.78 -9.32
C ALA A 207 1.76 -19.87 -9.40
N VAL A 208 1.97 -18.57 -9.39
CA VAL A 208 0.91 -17.55 -9.49
C VAL A 208 1.02 -16.86 -10.82
N THR A 209 -0.08 -16.77 -11.56
CA THR A 209 -0.17 -16.01 -12.81
C THR A 209 -1.08 -14.81 -12.59
N THR A 210 -0.63 -13.62 -13.00
CA THR A 210 -1.35 -12.35 -12.89
C THR A 210 -1.66 -11.80 -14.27
N GLU A 211 -2.67 -10.94 -14.36
CA GLU A 211 -3.08 -10.32 -15.65
C GLU A 211 -2.33 -9.03 -15.96
N GLY A 212 -1.64 -8.46 -14.96
CA GLY A 212 -1.05 -7.13 -15.00
C GLY A 212 -1.94 -6.08 -14.34
N ASN A 213 -1.33 -5.00 -13.87
CA ASN A 213 -2.02 -3.89 -13.19
C ASN A 213 -1.90 -2.61 -14.02
N PRO A 214 -2.98 -2.17 -14.71
CA PRO A 214 -2.96 -1.00 -15.58
C PRO A 214 -2.90 0.34 -14.81
N ASP A 215 -3.14 0.32 -13.50
CA ASP A 215 -3.20 1.53 -12.65
C ASP A 215 -1.88 1.80 -11.91
N CYS A 216 -0.75 1.37 -12.50
CA CYS A 216 0.57 1.68 -11.99
C CYS A 216 0.99 3.11 -12.35
N GLN A 217 1.63 3.83 -11.40
CA GLN A 217 2.00 5.24 -11.56
C GLN A 217 3.36 5.56 -10.94
N LEU A 218 3.98 6.66 -11.42
CA LEU A 218 5.26 7.13 -10.92
C LEU A 218 5.09 8.03 -9.69
N ILE A 219 5.95 7.85 -8.68
CA ILE A 219 6.08 8.75 -7.51
C ILE A 219 7.44 9.43 -7.55
N LEU A 220 7.45 10.73 -7.70
CA LEU A 220 8.64 11.59 -7.69
C LEU A 220 9.03 11.95 -6.25
N ARG A 221 9.86 11.10 -5.63
CA ARG A 221 10.26 11.26 -4.22
C ARG A 221 11.53 12.08 -4.00
N GLY A 222 12.13 12.59 -5.08
CA GLY A 222 13.44 13.22 -5.02
C GLY A 222 14.60 12.22 -4.96
N GLY A 223 15.80 12.71 -4.83
CA GLY A 223 17.04 11.93 -4.75
C GLY A 223 18.15 12.68 -4.03
N THR A 224 19.39 12.21 -4.18
CA THR A 224 20.58 12.83 -3.56
C THR A 224 20.80 14.29 -3.98
N ASN A 225 20.33 14.67 -5.16
CA ASN A 225 20.46 16.03 -5.71
C ASN A 225 19.24 16.93 -5.44
N GLY A 226 18.32 16.49 -4.56
CA GLY A 226 17.12 17.25 -4.19
C GLY A 226 15.84 16.76 -4.86
N PRO A 227 14.80 17.63 -4.91
CA PRO A 227 13.52 17.33 -5.56
C PRO A 227 13.66 17.06 -7.05
N ASN A 228 12.80 16.20 -7.62
CA ASN A 228 12.81 15.82 -9.04
C ASN A 228 11.44 15.93 -9.73
N TYR A 229 10.53 16.74 -9.19
CA TYR A 229 9.19 16.95 -9.74
C TYR A 229 9.11 18.07 -10.80
N GLU A 230 10.18 18.84 -11.02
CA GLU A 230 10.21 19.88 -12.06
C GLU A 230 10.20 19.26 -13.46
N MET A 231 9.61 19.96 -14.43
CA MET A 231 9.44 19.50 -15.81
C MET A 231 10.74 19.05 -16.50
N LYS A 232 11.87 19.67 -16.14
CA LYS A 232 13.19 19.30 -16.68
C LYS A 232 13.59 17.85 -16.34
N TYR A 233 13.11 17.29 -15.22
CA TYR A 233 13.39 15.90 -14.80
C TYR A 233 12.36 14.91 -15.36
N VAL A 234 11.16 15.38 -15.69
CA VAL A 234 10.05 14.52 -16.15
C VAL A 234 10.09 14.33 -17.66
N ARG A 235 10.69 15.27 -18.41
CA ARG A 235 10.80 15.21 -19.87
C ARG A 235 12.11 14.58 -20.38
N ALA A 236 13.06 14.32 -19.52
CA ALA A 236 14.32 13.64 -19.84
C ALA A 236 14.14 12.13 -19.89
#